data_6ac15cf26f493d355baf06cc3c1399b5
#
_entry.id   6ac15cf26f493d355baf06cc3c1399b5
#
_cell.length_a   1.000
_cell.length_b   1.000
_cell.length_c   1.000
_cell.angle_alpha   90.00
_cell.angle_beta   90.00
_cell.angle_gamma   90.00
#
_symmetry.space_group_name_H-M   'P 1'
#
loop_
_entity.id
_entity.type
_entity.pdbx_description
1 polymer ?
#
loop_
_entity_poly.entity_id
_entity_poly.type
_entity_poly.pdbx_seq_one_letter_code
_entity_poly.pdbx_strand_id
1 'polypeptide(L)'
;TWIHQGNRQAATIAKRYHAVIAMNGDFFQFNNERYIVRQGKRLRNRPTGEDLLFIDSAGDFHVAHLARKEQITEVNDAVAALGRTVINCFSFGPILVEQGQPVFMEKTDYFNAAARKKTQRAILAQLGPLEYLIVSTEGPEDPGSKGLTLAEAAQYTADIARTLVPTGALYAYNMDGGSSNSLVLNYEKINSPKNPKKRAVSDIIYFASLVP
;
A
#
# COMPACT_ATOMS: atom_id res chain seq x y z
N THR A 1 4.32 -3.18 -10.16
CA THR A 1 3.07 -3.89 -9.79
C THR A 1 2.75 -4.96 -10.81
N TRP A 2 2.14 -6.03 -10.36
CA TRP A 2 1.71 -7.11 -11.22
C TRP A 2 0.27 -7.53 -10.91
N ILE A 3 -0.49 -7.80 -11.97
CA ILE A 3 -1.89 -8.22 -11.92
C ILE A 3 -1.98 -9.62 -12.51
N HIS A 4 -2.65 -10.52 -11.81
CA HIS A 4 -2.94 -11.85 -12.32
C HIS A 4 -4.46 -12.04 -12.53
N GLN A 5 -4.82 -12.81 -13.53
CA GLN A 5 -6.18 -13.35 -13.62
C GLN A 5 -6.32 -14.46 -12.55
N GLY A 6 -7.03 -14.13 -11.47
CA GLY A 6 -7.19 -14.99 -10.28
C GLY A 6 -6.17 -14.71 -9.17
N ASN A 7 -6.46 -15.26 -7.99
CA ASN A 7 -5.65 -15.02 -6.79
C ASN A 7 -4.53 -16.06 -6.68
N ARG A 8 -3.36 -15.61 -6.23
CA ARG A 8 -2.18 -16.43 -5.98
C ARG A 8 -1.50 -16.00 -4.69
N GLN A 9 -0.71 -16.87 -4.09
CA GLN A 9 0.15 -16.48 -2.97
C GLN A 9 1.20 -15.45 -3.43
N ALA A 10 1.44 -14.42 -2.63
CA ALA A 10 2.37 -13.35 -2.96
C ALA A 10 3.77 -13.87 -3.32
N ALA A 11 4.27 -14.88 -2.58
CA ALA A 11 5.57 -15.52 -2.85
C ALA A 11 5.62 -16.21 -4.23
N THR A 12 4.53 -16.84 -4.66
CA THR A 12 4.44 -17.46 -5.99
C THR A 12 4.49 -16.42 -7.09
N ILE A 13 3.82 -15.28 -6.89
CA ILE A 13 3.86 -14.16 -7.83
C ILE A 13 5.27 -13.56 -7.85
N ALA A 14 5.86 -13.29 -6.68
CA ALA A 14 7.21 -12.73 -6.53
C ALA A 14 8.26 -13.58 -7.27
N LYS A 15 8.21 -14.91 -7.12
CA LYS A 15 9.11 -15.84 -7.82
C LYS A 15 8.99 -15.73 -9.34
N ARG A 16 7.76 -15.63 -9.86
CA ARG A 16 7.50 -15.53 -11.30
C ARG A 16 8.10 -14.25 -11.92
N TYR A 17 8.16 -13.17 -11.15
CA TYR A 17 8.66 -11.86 -11.61
C TYR A 17 10.04 -11.51 -11.06
N HIS A 18 10.77 -12.49 -10.55
CA HIS A 18 12.13 -12.31 -10.03
C HIS A 18 12.25 -11.17 -9.01
N ALA A 19 11.22 -11.02 -8.18
CA ALA A 19 11.17 -9.98 -7.19
C ALA A 19 12.11 -10.26 -6.03
N VAL A 20 12.99 -9.34 -5.70
CA VAL A 20 13.86 -9.41 -4.52
C VAL A 20 13.02 -9.20 -3.26
N ILE A 21 12.19 -8.15 -3.27
CA ILE A 21 11.24 -7.86 -2.19
C ILE A 21 9.87 -7.58 -2.79
N ALA A 22 8.81 -8.05 -2.13
CA ALA A 22 7.43 -7.79 -2.53
C ALA A 22 6.50 -7.71 -1.32
N MET A 23 5.42 -6.94 -1.50
CA MET A 23 4.28 -6.91 -0.58
C MET A 23 2.98 -7.09 -1.37
N ASN A 24 1.89 -7.49 -0.71
CA ASN A 24 0.58 -7.46 -1.34
C ASN A 24 0.14 -6.03 -1.68
N GLY A 25 -0.70 -5.91 -2.71
CA GLY A 25 -1.33 -4.64 -3.07
C GLY A 25 -2.67 -4.41 -2.37
N ASP A 26 -3.57 -3.75 -3.09
CA ASP A 26 -4.93 -3.53 -2.65
C ASP A 26 -5.86 -4.70 -3.08
N PHE A 27 -6.97 -4.83 -2.48
CA PHE A 27 -7.95 -5.90 -2.69
C PHE A 27 -8.84 -5.68 -3.94
N PHE A 28 -8.26 -5.20 -5.04
CA PHE A 28 -9.04 -4.65 -6.15
C PHE A 28 -9.93 -5.66 -6.90
N GLN A 29 -9.59 -6.93 -6.97
CA GLN A 29 -10.40 -7.94 -7.68
C GLN A 29 -11.74 -8.24 -7.01
N PHE A 30 -11.84 -7.97 -5.72
CA PHE A 30 -13.04 -8.26 -4.93
C PHE A 30 -14.01 -7.07 -4.83
N ASN A 31 -13.67 -5.95 -5.47
CA ASN A 31 -14.49 -4.78 -5.48
C ASN A 31 -14.71 -4.30 -6.92
N ASN A 32 -15.96 -4.21 -7.35
CA ASN A 32 -16.32 -3.79 -8.71
C ASN A 32 -16.31 -2.26 -8.90
N GLU A 33 -16.19 -1.52 -7.82
CA GLU A 33 -16.07 -0.07 -7.81
C GLU A 33 -14.60 0.34 -7.64
N ARG A 34 -14.32 1.61 -7.37
CA ARG A 34 -13.00 2.20 -7.14
C ARG A 34 -12.30 2.70 -8.40
N TYR A 35 -11.24 3.44 -8.21
CA TYR A 35 -10.36 3.91 -9.29
C TYR A 35 -9.05 3.12 -9.26
N ILE A 36 -8.76 2.39 -10.33
CA ILE A 36 -7.62 1.47 -10.38
C ILE A 36 -6.80 1.70 -11.64
N VAL A 37 -5.51 1.99 -11.48
CA VAL A 37 -4.51 2.02 -12.57
C VAL A 37 -3.40 1.03 -12.24
N ARG A 38 -2.97 0.23 -13.20
CA ARG A 38 -1.83 -0.69 -13.08
C ARG A 38 -1.00 -0.64 -14.36
N GLN A 39 0.30 -0.36 -14.20
CA GLN A 39 1.27 -0.27 -15.31
C GLN A 39 0.80 0.68 -16.43
N GLY A 40 0.31 1.85 -16.06
CA GLY A 40 -0.21 2.87 -16.98
C GLY A 40 -1.59 2.56 -17.59
N LYS A 41 -2.14 1.36 -17.34
CA LYS A 41 -3.47 0.99 -17.82
C LYS A 41 -4.54 1.23 -16.76
N ARG A 42 -5.53 2.06 -17.08
CA ARG A 42 -6.71 2.23 -16.23
C ARG A 42 -7.62 1.01 -16.36
N LEU A 43 -7.72 0.25 -15.29
CA LEU A 43 -8.54 -0.97 -15.22
C LEU A 43 -9.97 -0.67 -14.78
N ARG A 44 -10.15 0.39 -13.96
CA ARG A 44 -11.45 0.76 -13.42
C ARG A 44 -11.54 2.26 -13.16
N ASN A 45 -12.72 2.82 -13.33
CA ASN A 45 -12.97 4.25 -13.15
C ASN A 45 -14.33 4.48 -12.47
N ARG A 46 -14.43 4.05 -11.21
CA ARG A 46 -15.65 4.19 -10.39
C ARG A 46 -15.25 4.58 -8.95
N PRO A 47 -14.69 5.79 -8.74
CA PRO A 47 -14.27 6.24 -7.41
C PRO A 47 -15.49 6.38 -6.49
N THR A 48 -15.34 5.97 -5.24
CA THR A 48 -16.40 5.97 -4.22
C THR A 48 -16.10 6.89 -3.03
N GLY A 49 -15.04 7.71 -3.12
CA GLY A 49 -14.66 8.65 -2.07
C GLY A 49 -13.65 8.05 -1.08
N GLU A 50 -12.87 7.08 -1.52
CA GLU A 50 -11.74 6.54 -0.77
C GLU A 50 -10.47 7.38 -0.96
N ASP A 51 -9.53 7.25 -0.05
CA ASP A 51 -8.19 7.79 -0.25
C ASP A 51 -7.46 6.97 -1.32
N LEU A 52 -6.75 7.65 -2.21
CA LEU A 52 -6.01 7.04 -3.31
C LEU A 52 -4.52 7.33 -3.20
N LEU A 53 -3.70 6.31 -3.50
CA LEU A 53 -2.27 6.45 -3.73
C LEU A 53 -1.99 6.31 -5.23
N PHE A 54 -1.41 7.35 -5.82
CA PHE A 54 -0.88 7.33 -7.19
C PHE A 54 0.64 7.21 -7.14
N ILE A 55 1.20 6.44 -8.06
CA ILE A 55 2.64 6.34 -8.29
C ILE A 55 2.89 6.73 -9.74
N ASP A 56 3.72 7.74 -9.95
CA ASP A 56 4.03 8.25 -11.29
C ASP A 56 5.20 7.50 -11.96
N SER A 57 5.55 7.91 -13.17
CA SER A 57 6.62 7.31 -13.97
C SER A 57 8.04 7.54 -13.44
N ALA A 58 8.22 8.45 -12.49
CA ALA A 58 9.47 8.64 -11.77
C ALA A 58 9.52 7.82 -10.46
N GLY A 59 8.40 7.20 -10.07
CA GLY A 59 8.26 6.46 -8.82
C GLY A 59 7.73 7.32 -7.67
N ASP A 60 7.48 8.60 -7.89
CA ASP A 60 7.01 9.48 -6.83
C ASP A 60 5.53 9.24 -6.50
N PHE A 61 5.21 9.40 -5.21
CA PHE A 61 3.87 9.24 -4.68
C PHE A 61 3.09 10.54 -4.74
N HIS A 62 1.83 10.43 -5.14
CA HIS A 62 0.83 11.49 -5.05
C HIS A 62 -0.40 10.90 -4.39
N VAL A 63 -1.14 11.70 -3.65
CA VAL A 63 -2.29 11.23 -2.89
C VAL A 63 -3.53 12.06 -3.20
N ALA A 64 -4.69 11.46 -3.04
CA ALA A 64 -5.97 12.16 -3.06
C ALA A 64 -6.83 11.64 -1.90
N HIS A 65 -7.27 12.54 -1.04
CA HIS A 65 -8.19 12.23 0.05
C HIS A 65 -9.63 12.18 -0.46
N LEU A 66 -10.40 11.20 0.06
CA LEU A 66 -11.82 11.05 -0.24
C LEU A 66 -12.12 11.24 -1.74
N ALA A 67 -11.30 10.61 -2.58
CA ALA A 67 -11.18 10.93 -3.98
C ALA A 67 -12.47 10.63 -4.76
N ARG A 68 -12.88 11.63 -5.50
CA ARG A 68 -13.89 11.56 -6.55
C ARG A 68 -13.24 11.96 -7.88
N LYS A 69 -14.03 12.16 -8.89
CA LYS A 69 -13.54 12.46 -10.25
C LYS A 69 -12.67 13.72 -10.29
N GLU A 70 -13.03 14.73 -9.52
CA GLU A 70 -12.33 16.02 -9.46
C GLU A 70 -10.91 15.84 -8.90
N GLN A 71 -10.76 15.22 -7.72
CA GLN A 71 -9.44 14.99 -7.10
C GLN A 71 -8.55 14.08 -7.97
N ILE A 72 -9.15 13.10 -8.64
CA ILE A 72 -8.41 12.23 -9.58
C ILE A 72 -7.90 13.06 -10.77
N THR A 73 -8.71 13.97 -11.31
CA THR A 73 -8.31 14.86 -12.39
C THR A 73 -7.19 15.79 -11.95
N GLU A 74 -7.32 16.44 -10.78
CA GLU A 74 -6.30 17.32 -10.20
C GLU A 74 -4.94 16.62 -10.07
N VAL A 75 -4.91 15.39 -9.55
CA VAL A 75 -3.65 14.62 -9.42
C VAL A 75 -3.08 14.27 -10.80
N ASN A 76 -3.91 13.81 -11.76
CA ASN A 76 -3.41 13.49 -13.08
C ASN A 76 -2.85 14.71 -13.82
N ASP A 77 -3.50 15.87 -13.69
CA ASP A 77 -3.05 17.13 -14.29
C ASP A 77 -1.74 17.62 -13.62
N ALA A 78 -1.64 17.52 -12.30
CA ALA A 78 -0.41 17.85 -11.59
C ALA A 78 0.77 16.94 -12.00
N VAL A 79 0.54 15.64 -12.14
CA VAL A 79 1.55 14.69 -12.63
C VAL A 79 1.95 15.00 -14.07
N ALA A 80 0.97 15.32 -14.93
CA ALA A 80 1.22 15.67 -16.33
C ALA A 80 2.01 16.99 -16.46
N ALA A 81 1.75 17.98 -15.60
CA ALA A 81 2.50 19.24 -15.54
C ALA A 81 3.99 19.04 -15.21
N LEU A 82 4.34 17.93 -14.55
CA LEU A 82 5.72 17.51 -14.31
C LEU A 82 6.35 16.76 -15.50
N GLY A 83 5.64 16.62 -16.62
CA GLY A 83 6.06 15.79 -17.75
C GLY A 83 6.03 14.29 -17.48
N ARG A 84 5.24 13.84 -16.51
CA ARG A 84 5.16 12.47 -16.04
C ARG A 84 3.78 11.85 -16.31
N THR A 85 3.64 10.56 -16.08
CA THR A 85 2.38 9.82 -16.22
C THR A 85 2.11 8.97 -14.99
N VAL A 86 0.85 8.78 -14.63
CA VAL A 86 0.46 7.85 -13.55
C VAL A 86 0.64 6.41 -14.04
N ILE A 87 1.51 5.67 -13.35
CA ILE A 87 1.78 4.24 -13.65
C ILE A 87 0.90 3.33 -12.81
N ASN A 88 0.69 3.66 -11.54
CA ASN A 88 -0.17 2.88 -10.68
C ASN A 88 -1.08 3.79 -9.85
N CYS A 89 -2.30 3.33 -9.56
CA CYS A 89 -3.17 3.91 -8.55
C CYS A 89 -3.78 2.80 -7.72
N PHE A 90 -3.58 2.87 -6.41
CA PHE A 90 -4.13 1.97 -5.41
C PHE A 90 -5.31 2.61 -4.70
N SER A 91 -6.30 1.79 -4.42
CA SER A 91 -7.59 2.22 -3.87
C SER A 91 -8.00 1.31 -2.71
N PHE A 92 -7.28 1.40 -1.62
CA PHE A 92 -7.57 0.71 -0.36
C PHE A 92 -7.67 1.72 0.78
N GLY A 93 -6.53 2.32 1.16
CA GLY A 93 -6.44 3.39 2.16
C GLY A 93 -6.57 2.97 3.61
N PRO A 94 -6.52 3.94 4.45
CA PRO A 94 -6.32 5.38 4.19
C PRO A 94 -4.87 5.77 3.94
N ILE A 95 -4.66 7.07 3.65
CA ILE A 95 -3.38 7.74 3.82
C ILE A 95 -3.10 7.83 5.32
N LEU A 96 -1.91 7.42 5.74
CA LEU A 96 -1.52 7.35 7.15
C LEU A 96 -0.57 8.47 7.56
N VAL A 97 0.35 8.83 6.68
CA VAL A 97 1.38 9.84 6.94
C VAL A 97 1.49 10.75 5.72
N GLU A 98 1.63 12.06 5.98
CA GLU A 98 1.99 13.08 5.01
C GLU A 98 3.03 14.03 5.60
N GLN A 99 4.05 14.35 4.81
CA GLN A 99 5.09 15.31 5.18
C GLN A 99 5.67 15.02 6.58
N GLY A 100 5.94 13.76 6.88
CA GLY A 100 6.46 13.29 8.15
C GLY A 100 5.47 13.28 9.31
N GLN A 101 4.21 13.66 9.11
CA GLN A 101 3.20 13.71 10.17
C GLN A 101 2.15 12.62 9.99
N PRO A 102 1.73 11.94 11.07
CA PRO A 102 0.58 11.06 11.00
C PRO A 102 -0.70 11.89 10.77
N VAL A 103 -1.42 11.59 9.68
CA VAL A 103 -2.65 12.32 9.31
C VAL A 103 -3.91 11.53 9.63
N PHE A 104 -3.80 10.21 9.81
CA PHE A 104 -4.95 9.40 10.21
C PHE A 104 -5.14 9.46 11.72
N MET A 105 -6.30 9.97 12.15
CA MET A 105 -6.69 10.07 13.56
C MET A 105 -7.97 9.27 13.83
N GLU A 106 -8.17 8.82 15.09
CA GLU A 106 -9.31 7.98 15.49
C GLU A 106 -10.69 8.65 15.31
N LYS A 107 -10.75 9.93 15.05
CA LYS A 107 -11.98 10.74 14.99
C LYS A 107 -12.48 11.03 13.57
N THR A 108 -11.91 10.41 12.54
CA THR A 108 -12.39 10.63 11.17
C THR A 108 -13.57 9.71 10.88
N ASP A 109 -14.67 10.28 10.39
CA ASP A 109 -15.90 9.54 9.97
C ASP A 109 -15.66 8.53 8.84
N TYR A 110 -14.49 8.58 8.21
CA TYR A 110 -14.10 7.73 7.09
C TYR A 110 -13.89 6.27 7.47
N PHE A 111 -13.63 5.98 8.75
CA PHE A 111 -13.33 4.64 9.18
C PHE A 111 -14.22 4.14 10.33
N ASN A 112 -14.99 3.15 9.94
CA ASN A 112 -15.83 2.32 10.77
C ASN A 112 -15.03 1.38 11.70
N ALA A 113 -15.66 0.34 12.19
CA ALA A 113 -15.08 -0.66 13.06
C ALA A 113 -13.76 -1.30 12.55
N ALA A 114 -13.50 -1.31 11.23
CA ALA A 114 -12.30 -1.90 10.67
C ALA A 114 -11.02 -1.09 10.98
N ALA A 115 -11.12 0.24 11.07
CA ALA A 115 -10.01 1.10 11.44
C ALA A 115 -9.56 0.91 12.89
N ARG A 116 -10.54 0.69 13.78
CA ARG A 116 -10.33 0.51 15.22
C ARG A 116 -9.89 -0.90 15.58
N LYS A 117 -10.08 -1.85 14.67
CA LYS A 117 -9.69 -3.24 14.91
C LYS A 117 -8.18 -3.37 14.89
N LYS A 118 -7.63 -3.96 15.95
CA LYS A 118 -6.22 -4.37 15.97
C LYS A 118 -6.05 -5.60 15.07
N THR A 119 -5.17 -5.47 14.06
CA THR A 119 -4.90 -6.53 13.10
C THR A 119 -3.52 -6.32 12.46
N GLN A 120 -3.10 -7.24 11.62
CA GLN A 120 -1.92 -7.09 10.77
C GLN A 120 -2.12 -5.91 9.81
N ARG A 121 -1.08 -5.10 9.62
CA ARG A 121 -1.09 -3.98 8.68
C ARG A 121 0.01 -4.14 7.64
N ALA A 122 -0.30 -3.77 6.41
CA ALA A 122 0.63 -3.68 5.30
C ALA A 122 0.65 -2.23 4.83
N ILE A 123 1.82 -1.58 4.87
CA ILE A 123 1.94 -0.15 4.59
C ILE A 123 3.09 0.05 3.61
N LEU A 124 2.87 0.90 2.62
CA LEU A 124 3.90 1.36 1.71
C LEU A 124 4.11 2.86 1.92
N ALA A 125 5.36 3.26 2.13
CA ALA A 125 5.73 4.65 2.30
C ALA A 125 6.85 5.07 1.33
N GLN A 126 6.87 6.34 0.96
CA GLN A 126 7.98 6.99 0.27
C GLN A 126 8.71 7.89 1.25
N LEU A 127 10.03 7.75 1.34
CA LEU A 127 10.91 8.56 2.20
C LEU A 127 11.58 9.69 1.41
N GLY A 128 11.87 9.45 0.15
CA GLY A 128 12.51 10.36 -0.79
C GLY A 128 12.42 9.82 -2.22
N PRO A 129 13.03 10.48 -3.21
CA PRO A 129 13.04 10.02 -4.59
C PRO A 129 13.61 8.59 -4.69
N LEU A 130 12.80 7.64 -5.16
CA LEU A 130 13.13 6.21 -5.26
C LEU A 130 13.53 5.53 -3.94
N GLU A 131 13.23 6.16 -2.81
CA GLU A 131 13.43 5.59 -1.46
C GLU A 131 12.09 5.22 -0.85
N TYR A 132 11.92 3.93 -0.56
CA TYR A 132 10.65 3.39 -0.08
C TYR A 132 10.84 2.59 1.22
N LEU A 133 9.82 2.64 2.06
CA LEU A 133 9.71 1.84 3.27
C LEU A 133 8.47 0.95 3.18
N ILE A 134 8.65 -0.34 3.42
CA ILE A 134 7.56 -1.29 3.60
C ILE A 134 7.45 -1.62 5.08
N VAL A 135 6.29 -1.38 5.67
CA VAL A 135 5.98 -1.77 7.04
C VAL A 135 4.95 -2.88 7.01
N SER A 136 5.31 -4.03 7.57
CA SER A 136 4.42 -5.17 7.75
C SER A 136 4.38 -5.52 9.24
N THR A 137 3.19 -5.49 9.85
CA THR A 137 3.03 -5.80 11.26
C THR A 137 2.41 -7.16 11.47
N GLU A 138 2.76 -7.83 12.55
CA GLU A 138 2.04 -8.99 13.04
C GLU A 138 0.68 -8.59 13.62
N GLY A 139 -0.17 -9.57 13.89
CA GLY A 139 -1.50 -9.33 14.44
C GLY A 139 -2.02 -10.49 15.30
N PRO A 140 -3.30 -10.49 15.65
CA PRO A 140 -3.86 -11.45 16.59
C PRO A 140 -3.72 -12.94 16.18
N GLU A 141 -3.44 -13.20 14.91
CA GLU A 141 -3.17 -14.57 14.42
C GLU A 141 -1.72 -15.01 14.68
N ASP A 142 -0.87 -14.09 15.12
CA ASP A 142 0.55 -14.35 15.43
C ASP A 142 0.72 -14.42 16.95
N PRO A 143 1.35 -15.46 17.50
CA PRO A 143 1.51 -15.63 18.94
C PRO A 143 2.21 -14.43 19.59
N GLY A 144 1.56 -13.82 20.57
CA GLY A 144 2.08 -12.69 21.35
C GLY A 144 1.83 -11.30 20.72
N SER A 145 1.26 -11.22 19.52
CA SER A 145 0.92 -9.96 18.88
C SER A 145 -0.56 -9.62 19.01
N LYS A 146 -0.85 -8.34 19.28
CA LYS A 146 -2.22 -7.81 19.28
C LYS A 146 -2.58 -7.17 17.94
N GLY A 147 -1.60 -6.87 17.09
CA GLY A 147 -1.77 -6.04 15.92
C GLY A 147 -1.93 -4.55 16.25
N LEU A 148 -2.18 -3.72 15.24
CA LEU A 148 -2.33 -2.28 15.36
C LEU A 148 -3.69 -1.82 14.83
N THR A 149 -4.27 -0.79 15.46
CA THR A 149 -5.30 0.05 14.83
C THR A 149 -4.68 0.86 13.69
N LEU A 150 -5.47 1.52 12.87
CA LEU A 150 -4.90 2.37 11.81
C LEU A 150 -4.21 3.62 12.38
N ALA A 151 -4.74 4.19 13.47
CA ALA A 151 -4.10 5.33 14.13
C ALA A 151 -2.74 4.95 14.74
N GLU A 152 -2.67 3.80 15.44
CA GLU A 152 -1.39 3.26 15.94
C GLU A 152 -0.42 2.98 14.78
N ALA A 153 -0.90 2.46 13.66
CA ALA A 153 -0.09 2.19 12.48
C ALA A 153 0.44 3.47 11.82
N ALA A 154 -0.36 4.54 11.77
CA ALA A 154 0.05 5.85 11.28
C ALA A 154 1.19 6.43 12.14
N GLN A 155 1.00 6.44 13.44
CA GLN A 155 2.02 6.94 14.38
C GLN A 155 3.31 6.12 14.30
N TYR A 156 3.18 4.78 14.35
CA TYR A 156 4.32 3.86 14.28
C TYR A 156 5.13 4.03 12.97
N THR A 157 4.42 4.18 11.84
CA THR A 157 5.08 4.38 10.54
C THR A 157 5.80 5.72 10.48
N ALA A 158 5.18 6.79 11.00
CA ALA A 158 5.82 8.11 11.07
C ALA A 158 7.09 8.07 11.94
N ASP A 159 7.03 7.39 13.09
CA ASP A 159 8.15 7.29 14.02
C ASP A 159 9.33 6.49 13.41
N ILE A 160 9.04 5.32 12.81
CA ILE A 160 10.08 4.55 12.11
C ILE A 160 10.69 5.35 10.97
N ALA A 161 9.86 6.00 10.13
CA ALA A 161 10.38 6.78 9.02
C ALA A 161 11.36 7.87 9.48
N ARG A 162 11.09 8.54 10.61
CA ARG A 162 12.00 9.55 11.19
C ARG A 162 13.31 8.97 11.69
N THR A 163 13.36 7.69 12.05
CA THR A 163 14.65 7.04 12.40
C THR A 163 15.52 6.76 11.18
N LEU A 164 14.92 6.68 9.99
CA LEU A 164 15.61 6.42 8.73
C LEU A 164 16.01 7.72 8.02
N VAL A 165 15.10 8.69 7.98
CA VAL A 165 15.33 10.01 7.38
C VAL A 165 14.74 11.10 8.29
N PRO A 166 15.47 12.20 8.57
CA PRO A 166 15.03 13.23 9.52
C PRO A 166 13.69 13.88 9.16
N THR A 167 13.37 13.99 7.87
CA THR A 167 12.10 14.54 7.38
C THR A 167 10.90 13.60 7.57
N GLY A 168 11.15 12.31 7.88
CA GLY A 168 10.14 11.28 7.92
C GLY A 168 9.65 10.87 6.53
N ALA A 169 8.53 10.16 6.47
CA ALA A 169 7.93 9.75 5.22
C ALA A 169 7.23 10.94 4.52
N LEU A 170 7.47 11.11 3.23
CA LEU A 170 6.69 12.04 2.40
C LEU A 170 5.22 11.64 2.41
N TYR A 171 4.97 10.37 2.13
CA TYR A 171 3.65 9.74 2.19
C TYR A 171 3.75 8.33 2.73
N ALA A 172 2.73 7.88 3.47
CA ALA A 172 2.53 6.47 3.80
C ALA A 172 1.06 6.08 3.60
N TYR A 173 0.85 4.93 2.98
CA TYR A 173 -0.46 4.47 2.56
C TYR A 173 -0.72 3.04 3.01
N ASN A 174 -1.91 2.79 3.58
CA ASN A 174 -2.30 1.47 4.04
C ASN A 174 -2.81 0.62 2.88
N MET A 175 -2.30 -0.60 2.78
CA MET A 175 -2.71 -1.64 1.84
C MET A 175 -3.58 -2.69 2.53
N ASP A 176 -4.02 -3.70 1.79
CA ASP A 176 -4.81 -4.80 2.35
C ASP A 176 -4.03 -5.52 3.46
N GLY A 177 -4.61 -5.54 4.64
CA GLY A 177 -4.01 -6.09 5.84
C GLY A 177 -4.59 -7.44 6.25
N GLY A 178 -4.60 -7.72 7.56
CA GLY A 178 -5.13 -8.97 8.10
C GLY A 178 -4.45 -10.20 7.49
N SER A 179 -5.22 -11.18 7.09
CA SER A 179 -4.71 -12.43 6.49
C SER A 179 -4.09 -12.26 5.10
N SER A 180 -4.32 -11.12 4.44
CA SER A 180 -3.69 -10.78 3.14
C SER A 180 -2.29 -10.23 3.31
N ASN A 181 -1.94 -9.70 4.49
CA ASN A 181 -0.64 -9.11 4.76
C ASN A 181 0.50 -10.09 4.42
N SER A 182 1.26 -9.75 3.42
CA SER A 182 2.36 -10.59 2.91
C SER A 182 3.56 -9.72 2.58
N LEU A 183 4.65 -9.96 3.28
CA LEU A 183 5.98 -9.43 2.97
C LEU A 183 6.84 -10.60 2.50
N VAL A 184 7.39 -10.47 1.30
CA VAL A 184 8.18 -11.52 0.64
C VAL A 184 9.57 -11.01 0.41
N LEU A 185 10.57 -11.79 0.77
CA LEU A 185 11.99 -11.56 0.49
C LEU A 185 12.56 -12.81 -0.17
N ASN A 186 13.24 -12.67 -1.31
CA ASN A 186 13.84 -13.77 -2.06
C ASN A 186 12.87 -14.95 -2.23
N TYR A 187 11.63 -14.64 -2.62
CA TYR A 187 10.54 -15.60 -2.90
C TYR A 187 9.94 -16.29 -1.68
N GLU A 188 10.35 -15.94 -0.46
CA GLU A 188 9.81 -16.47 0.78
C GLU A 188 8.99 -15.42 1.52
N LYS A 189 7.82 -15.82 2.05
CA LYS A 189 7.04 -14.96 2.93
C LYS A 189 7.74 -14.91 4.29
N ILE A 190 8.16 -13.71 4.70
CA ILE A 190 8.95 -13.49 5.92
C ILE A 190 8.13 -12.94 7.10
N ASN A 191 6.96 -12.35 6.85
CA ASN A 191 6.07 -11.89 7.93
C ASN A 191 5.16 -13.02 8.41
N SER A 192 4.75 -12.97 9.69
CA SER A 192 3.87 -13.98 10.31
C SER A 192 4.31 -15.43 10.02
N PRO A 193 5.56 -15.81 10.33
CA PRO A 193 6.12 -17.10 9.92
C PRO A 193 5.41 -18.29 10.57
N LYS A 194 4.78 -18.07 11.72
CA LYS A 194 4.04 -19.10 12.46
C LYS A 194 2.59 -19.23 12.00
N ASN A 195 2.10 -18.34 11.16
CA ASN A 195 0.75 -18.42 10.64
C ASN A 195 0.73 -19.19 9.31
N PRO A 196 0.18 -20.42 9.28
CA PRO A 196 0.14 -21.23 8.07
C PRO A 196 -0.88 -20.73 7.04
N LYS A 197 -1.78 -19.82 7.43
CA LYS A 197 -2.80 -19.28 6.53
C LYS A 197 -2.17 -18.32 5.53
N LYS A 198 -1.88 -18.84 4.35
CA LYS A 198 -1.35 -18.08 3.21
C LYS A 198 -2.52 -17.68 2.32
N ARG A 199 -3.12 -16.52 2.58
CA ARG A 199 -4.18 -16.03 1.71
C ARG A 199 -3.62 -15.66 0.34
N ALA A 200 -4.34 -16.03 -0.71
CA ALA A 200 -4.04 -15.59 -2.05
C ALA A 200 -4.44 -14.11 -2.24
N VAL A 201 -3.62 -13.35 -2.95
CA VAL A 201 -3.78 -11.92 -3.20
C VAL A 201 -4.01 -11.65 -4.69
N SER A 202 -4.61 -10.51 -5.01
CA SER A 202 -4.91 -10.13 -6.40
C SER A 202 -3.71 -9.58 -7.14
N ASP A 203 -2.81 -8.92 -6.43
CA ASP A 203 -1.62 -8.30 -6.98
C ASP A 203 -0.53 -8.14 -5.91
N ILE A 204 0.65 -7.81 -6.36
CA ILE A 204 1.78 -7.44 -5.51
C ILE A 204 2.42 -6.14 -6.00
N ILE A 205 3.01 -5.42 -5.06
CA ILE A 205 4.02 -4.39 -5.34
C ILE A 205 5.35 -5.06 -5.12
N TYR A 206 6.26 -4.93 -6.08
CA TYR A 206 7.56 -5.61 -5.98
C TYR A 206 8.70 -4.76 -6.52
N PHE A 207 9.88 -5.05 -6.02
CA PHE A 207 11.15 -4.51 -6.46
C PHE A 207 12.01 -5.67 -6.97
N ALA A 208 12.50 -5.55 -8.19
CA ALA A 208 13.36 -6.51 -8.82
C ALA A 208 14.77 -5.94 -8.96
N SER A 209 15.79 -6.79 -8.90
CA SER A 209 17.14 -6.40 -9.27
C SER A 209 17.27 -6.34 -10.79
N LEU A 210 17.99 -5.33 -11.31
CA LEU A 210 18.44 -5.28 -12.69
C LEU A 210 19.78 -6.01 -12.87
N VAL A 211 20.41 -6.39 -11.77
CA VAL A 211 21.64 -7.17 -11.76
C VAL A 211 21.26 -8.65 -11.62
N PRO A 212 21.76 -9.54 -12.49
CA PRO A 212 21.49 -10.97 -12.42
C PRO A 212 21.95 -11.58 -11.09
#